data_560c462e632dfbf5db14f2df2e4449ef
#
_entry.id   560c462e632dfbf5db14f2df2e4449ef
#
_cell.length_a   1.000
_cell.length_b   1.000
_cell.length_c   1.000
_cell.angle_alpha   90.00
_cell.angle_beta   90.00
_cell.angle_gamma   90.00
#
_symmetry.space_group_name_H-M   'P 1'
#
loop_
_entity.id
_entity.type
_entity.pdbx_description
1 polymer ?
#
loop_
_entity_poly.entity_id
_entity_poly.type
_entity_poly.pdbx_seq_one_letter_code
_entity_poly.pdbx_strand_id
1 'polypeptide(L)'
;MGIFIILTLNKMKKYIAFFLCGAMILSGCSSMSKMAQDALIGTGAGAAVGAGVGALIGKDGQSAAIGAAIGSAVGATAGAIIGKKMDQKAAELAALEAATVETVEDANGLEAIKVTFDSGILFALNRADLNAASKTNLSKFAAQMADLPETDITIYGHTDNTGSDAVNERLSKQRAQSVADYLKSCGIADSRMTVEGMSYHMPVASNETAEGRAQNRRVEVYISANENMIKQAEAEAKGQ
;
A
#
# COMPACT_ATOMS: atom_id res chain seq x y z
N MET A 1 -17.15 55.37 -28.70
CA MET A 1 -16.90 55.05 -27.27
C MET A 1 -17.85 54.00 -26.72
N GLY A 2 -18.93 53.62 -27.38
CA GLY A 2 -19.94 52.64 -26.89
C GLY A 2 -19.62 51.15 -27.17
N ILE A 3 -18.86 50.81 -28.21
CA ILE A 3 -18.61 49.43 -28.64
C ILE A 3 -17.55 48.73 -27.76
N PHE A 4 -16.60 49.48 -27.21
CA PHE A 4 -15.54 48.95 -26.33
C PHE A 4 -16.06 48.51 -24.95
N ILE A 5 -17.11 49.15 -24.43
CA ILE A 5 -17.72 48.84 -23.15
C ILE A 5 -18.54 47.55 -23.22
N ILE A 6 -19.21 47.27 -24.35
CA ILE A 6 -20.03 46.07 -24.54
C ILE A 6 -19.18 44.80 -24.63
N LEU A 7 -17.99 44.87 -25.25
CA LEU A 7 -17.07 43.73 -25.37
C LEU A 7 -16.42 43.34 -24.03
N THR A 8 -16.13 44.31 -23.14
CA THR A 8 -15.59 44.05 -21.82
C THR A 8 -16.62 43.45 -20.88
N LEU A 9 -17.89 43.89 -20.96
CA LEU A 9 -18.99 43.34 -20.13
C LEU A 9 -19.32 41.89 -20.51
N ASN A 10 -19.21 41.48 -21.79
CA ASN A 10 -19.46 40.10 -22.20
C ASN A 10 -18.32 39.15 -21.79
N LYS A 11 -17.06 39.62 -21.76
CA LYS A 11 -15.94 38.84 -21.19
C LYS A 11 -16.08 38.66 -19.70
N MET A 12 -16.45 39.70 -18.96
CA MET A 12 -16.66 39.59 -17.49
C MET A 12 -17.81 38.66 -17.14
N LYS A 13 -18.90 38.63 -17.90
CA LYS A 13 -20.01 37.66 -17.67
C LYS A 13 -19.57 36.21 -17.78
N LYS A 14 -18.65 35.88 -18.69
CA LYS A 14 -18.10 34.51 -18.81
C LYS A 14 -17.26 34.12 -17.59
N TYR A 15 -16.47 35.02 -17.04
CA TYR A 15 -15.65 34.74 -15.85
C TYR A 15 -16.49 34.69 -14.56
N ILE A 16 -17.56 35.49 -14.46
CA ILE A 16 -18.49 35.46 -13.32
C ILE A 16 -19.29 34.15 -13.31
N ALA A 17 -19.71 33.65 -14.48
CA ALA A 17 -20.38 32.35 -14.59
C ALA A 17 -19.44 31.17 -14.22
N PHE A 18 -18.13 31.25 -14.56
CA PHE A 18 -17.15 30.25 -14.18
C PHE A 18 -16.82 30.30 -12.68
N PHE A 19 -16.81 31.49 -12.07
CA PHE A 19 -16.55 31.65 -10.63
C PHE A 19 -17.77 31.21 -9.77
N LEU A 20 -18.99 31.44 -10.23
CA LEU A 20 -20.20 30.96 -9.54
C LEU A 20 -20.36 29.43 -9.62
N CYS A 21 -19.94 28.76 -10.71
CA CYS A 21 -19.94 27.31 -10.82
C CYS A 21 -18.88 26.67 -9.90
N GLY A 22 -17.71 27.30 -9.73
CA GLY A 22 -16.66 26.86 -8.80
C GLY A 22 -17.04 27.02 -7.33
N ALA A 23 -17.81 28.05 -6.98
CA ALA A 23 -18.23 28.31 -5.60
C ALA A 23 -19.36 27.37 -5.11
N MET A 24 -20.17 26.80 -6.00
CA MET A 24 -21.21 25.84 -5.63
C MET A 24 -20.66 24.44 -5.28
N ILE A 25 -19.45 24.09 -5.72
CA ILE A 25 -18.82 22.80 -5.41
C ILE A 25 -18.26 22.78 -3.98
N LEU A 26 -17.93 23.96 -3.40
CA LEU A 26 -17.33 24.07 -2.06
C LEU A 26 -18.35 24.20 -0.91
N SER A 27 -19.63 24.47 -1.18
CA SER A 27 -20.65 24.66 -0.12
C SER A 27 -21.56 23.44 0.10
N GLY A 28 -21.34 22.32 -0.60
CA GLY A 28 -22.14 21.09 -0.48
C GLY A 28 -21.70 20.10 0.59
N CYS A 29 -20.53 20.28 1.21
CA CYS A 29 -19.90 19.24 2.05
C CYS A 29 -20.27 19.24 3.53
N SER A 30 -21.14 20.14 4.01
CA SER A 30 -21.41 20.25 5.46
C SER A 30 -22.54 19.37 6.00
N SER A 31 -23.22 18.58 5.14
CA SER A 31 -24.35 17.75 5.57
C SER A 31 -24.29 16.28 5.08
N MET A 32 -23.18 15.87 4.47
CA MET A 32 -23.00 14.46 4.07
C MET A 32 -22.53 13.62 5.25
N SER A 33 -23.09 12.42 5.40
CA SER A 33 -22.61 11.43 6.37
C SER A 33 -21.14 11.10 6.11
N LYS A 34 -20.37 10.73 7.15
CA LYS A 34 -18.96 10.32 7.01
C LYS A 34 -18.78 9.29 5.89
N MET A 35 -19.69 8.31 5.80
CA MET A 35 -19.70 7.28 4.78
C MET A 35 -19.80 7.83 3.33
N ALA A 36 -20.50 8.94 3.13
CA ALA A 36 -20.62 9.59 1.82
C ALA A 36 -19.41 10.49 1.49
N GLN A 37 -18.74 11.02 2.51
CA GLN A 37 -17.45 11.75 2.35
C GLN A 37 -16.34 10.78 1.99
N ASP A 38 -16.26 9.63 2.64
CA ASP A 38 -15.26 8.59 2.36
C ASP A 38 -15.45 8.00 0.94
N ALA A 39 -16.71 7.84 0.48
CA ALA A 39 -16.99 7.39 -0.89
C ALA A 39 -16.58 8.39 -1.98
N LEU A 40 -16.68 9.71 -1.73
CA LEU A 40 -16.25 10.75 -2.67
C LEU A 40 -14.72 10.90 -2.72
N ILE A 41 -14.03 10.68 -1.61
CA ILE A 41 -12.57 10.66 -1.53
C ILE A 41 -12.04 9.40 -2.23
N GLY A 42 -12.70 8.23 -2.06
CA GLY A 42 -12.30 6.97 -2.67
C GLY A 42 -12.28 6.98 -4.20
N THR A 43 -13.23 7.64 -4.88
CA THR A 43 -13.33 7.61 -6.34
C THR A 43 -12.35 8.57 -7.06
N GLY A 44 -11.95 9.67 -6.42
CA GLY A 44 -11.03 10.65 -7.04
C GLY A 44 -9.59 10.51 -6.56
N ALA A 45 -9.38 10.27 -5.26
CA ALA A 45 -8.07 10.12 -4.66
C ALA A 45 -7.48 8.73 -4.90
N GLY A 46 -8.30 7.67 -4.94
CA GLY A 46 -7.86 6.30 -5.19
C GLY A 46 -7.12 6.13 -6.50
N ALA A 47 -7.58 6.78 -7.58
CA ALA A 47 -6.90 6.75 -8.88
C ALA A 47 -5.51 7.44 -8.86
N ALA A 48 -5.36 8.53 -8.09
CA ALA A 48 -4.10 9.24 -7.99
C ALA A 48 -3.11 8.54 -7.05
N VAL A 49 -3.58 7.99 -5.94
CA VAL A 49 -2.75 7.27 -4.96
C VAL A 49 -2.41 5.87 -5.49
N GLY A 50 -3.38 5.16 -6.09
CA GLY A 50 -3.14 3.87 -6.75
C GLY A 50 -2.08 3.94 -7.84
N ALA A 51 -2.04 5.03 -8.64
CA ALA A 51 -0.99 5.27 -9.60
C ALA A 51 0.38 5.51 -8.94
N GLY A 52 0.41 6.20 -7.79
CA GLY A 52 1.64 6.46 -7.01
C GLY A 52 2.21 5.20 -6.38
N VAL A 53 1.38 4.39 -5.72
CA VAL A 53 1.80 3.14 -5.07
C VAL A 53 2.09 2.06 -6.11
N GLY A 54 1.30 1.97 -7.20
CA GLY A 54 1.58 1.08 -8.33
C GLY A 54 2.93 1.36 -8.98
N ALA A 55 3.36 2.64 -9.04
CA ALA A 55 4.70 3.02 -9.53
C ALA A 55 5.81 2.64 -8.55
N LEU A 56 5.51 2.55 -7.25
CA LEU A 56 6.46 2.10 -6.22
C LEU A 56 6.59 0.57 -6.20
N ILE A 57 5.50 -0.16 -6.40
CA ILE A 57 5.43 -1.63 -6.37
C ILE A 57 5.82 -2.22 -7.74
N GLY A 58 5.47 -1.56 -8.86
CA GLY A 58 5.88 -1.96 -10.20
C GLY A 58 6.87 -0.94 -10.78
N LYS A 59 8.07 -1.38 -11.14
CA LYS A 59 9.14 -0.52 -11.70
C LYS A 59 8.81 0.09 -13.07
N ASP A 60 7.61 -0.12 -13.59
CA ASP A 60 7.18 0.34 -14.92
C ASP A 60 5.85 1.10 -14.87
N GLY A 61 5.68 2.05 -15.79
CA GLY A 61 4.45 2.84 -15.91
C GLY A 61 3.20 2.01 -16.25
N GLN A 62 3.37 0.75 -16.63
CA GLN A 62 2.29 -0.17 -16.95
C GLN A 62 1.60 -0.69 -15.69
N SER A 63 2.36 -0.97 -14.62
CA SER A 63 1.82 -1.36 -13.31
C SER A 63 1.02 -0.23 -12.65
N ALA A 64 1.49 1.02 -12.79
CA ALA A 64 0.77 2.20 -12.32
C ALA A 64 -0.56 2.42 -13.06
N ALA A 65 -0.58 2.17 -14.39
CA ALA A 65 -1.78 2.29 -15.20
C ALA A 65 -2.81 1.19 -14.90
N ILE A 66 -2.34 -0.04 -14.64
CA ILE A 66 -3.19 -1.17 -14.25
C ILE A 66 -3.79 -0.92 -12.86
N GLY A 67 -2.99 -0.47 -11.89
CA GLY A 67 -3.46 -0.12 -10.55
C GLY A 67 -4.54 0.96 -10.56
N ALA A 68 -4.35 2.03 -11.34
CA ALA A 68 -5.34 3.10 -11.48
C ALA A 68 -6.65 2.62 -12.15
N ALA A 69 -6.56 1.67 -13.08
CA ALA A 69 -7.74 1.12 -13.77
C ALA A 69 -8.57 0.19 -12.87
N ILE A 70 -7.93 -0.62 -12.02
CA ILE A 70 -8.61 -1.55 -11.12
C ILE A 70 -9.17 -0.81 -9.90
N GLY A 71 -8.42 0.14 -9.32
CA GLY A 71 -8.87 0.92 -8.16
C GLY A 71 -10.13 1.75 -8.42
N SER A 72 -10.36 2.15 -9.69
CA SER A 72 -11.61 2.80 -10.09
C SER A 72 -12.78 1.82 -10.36
N ALA A 73 -12.50 0.52 -10.46
CA ALA A 73 -13.50 -0.51 -10.79
C ALA A 73 -14.15 -1.13 -9.56
N VAL A 74 -13.48 -1.13 -8.41
CA VAL A 74 -14.03 -1.63 -7.15
C VAL A 74 -14.96 -0.58 -6.57
N GLY A 75 -16.26 -0.89 -6.47
CA GLY A 75 -17.25 0.04 -5.95
C GLY A 75 -16.98 0.43 -4.48
N ALA A 76 -17.40 1.63 -4.08
CA ALA A 76 -17.15 2.17 -2.73
C ALA A 76 -17.61 1.23 -1.60
N THR A 77 -18.74 0.52 -1.78
CA THR A 77 -19.25 -0.44 -0.79
C THR A 77 -18.32 -1.67 -0.66
N ALA A 78 -17.85 -2.21 -1.78
CA ALA A 78 -16.92 -3.34 -1.77
C ALA A 78 -15.56 -2.93 -1.17
N GLY A 79 -15.08 -1.73 -1.50
CA GLY A 79 -13.87 -1.15 -0.89
C GLY A 79 -13.98 -1.03 0.63
N ALA A 80 -15.13 -0.56 1.14
CA ALA A 80 -15.39 -0.48 2.58
C ALA A 80 -15.46 -1.84 3.29
N ILE A 81 -15.97 -2.88 2.60
CA ILE A 81 -15.96 -4.26 3.12
C ILE A 81 -14.53 -4.79 3.24
N ILE A 82 -13.71 -4.57 2.20
CA ILE A 82 -12.29 -4.95 2.19
C ILE A 82 -11.55 -4.19 3.29
N GLY A 83 -11.70 -2.86 3.36
CA GLY A 83 -11.05 -2.02 4.35
C GLY A 83 -11.35 -2.49 5.77
N LYS A 84 -12.60 -2.77 6.10
CA LYS A 84 -12.97 -3.31 7.42
C LYS A 84 -12.26 -4.64 7.73
N LYS A 85 -12.11 -5.55 6.76
CA LYS A 85 -11.39 -6.82 6.96
C LYS A 85 -9.89 -6.58 7.16
N MET A 86 -9.30 -5.65 6.40
CA MET A 86 -7.89 -5.28 6.53
C MET A 86 -7.60 -4.59 7.87
N ASP A 87 -8.43 -3.63 8.30
CA ASP A 87 -8.32 -2.98 9.60
C ASP A 87 -8.34 -3.97 10.77
N GLN A 88 -9.28 -4.92 10.74
CA GLN A 88 -9.35 -5.96 11.76
C GLN A 88 -8.07 -6.80 11.78
N LYS A 89 -7.57 -7.20 10.61
CA LYS A 89 -6.34 -7.97 10.51
C LYS A 89 -5.11 -7.14 10.90
N ALA A 90 -5.04 -5.87 10.54
CA ALA A 90 -3.96 -4.97 10.98
C ALA A 90 -3.91 -4.86 12.51
N ALA A 91 -5.06 -4.75 13.18
CA ALA A 91 -5.15 -4.71 14.64
C ALA A 91 -4.66 -6.01 15.29
N GLU A 92 -4.97 -7.18 14.70
CA GLU A 92 -4.44 -8.47 15.17
C GLU A 92 -2.92 -8.57 14.97
N LEU A 93 -2.43 -8.18 13.78
CA LEU A 93 -1.00 -8.20 13.46
C LEU A 93 -0.21 -7.20 14.31
N ALA A 94 -0.80 -6.10 14.75
CA ALA A 94 -0.16 -5.11 15.62
C ALA A 94 0.21 -5.68 17.01
N ALA A 95 -0.36 -6.82 17.40
CA ALA A 95 0.02 -7.54 18.61
C ALA A 95 1.32 -8.38 18.43
N LEU A 96 1.89 -8.45 17.22
CA LEU A 96 3.15 -9.15 16.99
C LEU A 96 4.32 -8.36 17.58
N GLU A 97 5.11 -9.03 18.40
CA GLU A 97 6.36 -8.47 18.89
C GLU A 97 7.37 -8.29 17.73
N ALA A 98 8.15 -7.21 17.78
CA ALA A 98 9.22 -6.93 16.81
C ALA A 98 8.76 -6.69 15.37
N ALA A 99 7.51 -6.28 15.17
CA ALA A 99 6.99 -5.81 13.90
C ALA A 99 6.27 -4.47 14.07
N THR A 100 6.39 -3.60 13.08
CA THR A 100 5.58 -2.38 12.97
C THR A 100 4.51 -2.63 11.91
N VAL A 101 3.25 -2.36 12.24
CA VAL A 101 2.10 -2.58 11.35
C VAL A 101 1.49 -1.23 11.01
N GLU A 102 1.29 -0.99 9.73
CA GLU A 102 0.70 0.24 9.18
C GLU A 102 -0.37 -0.15 8.16
N THR A 103 -1.49 0.56 8.17
CA THR A 103 -2.46 0.50 7.09
C THR A 103 -2.00 1.43 5.95
N VAL A 104 -2.01 0.93 4.73
CA VAL A 104 -1.60 1.65 3.52
C VAL A 104 -2.62 1.40 2.40
N GLU A 105 -2.55 2.16 1.32
CA GLU A 105 -3.34 1.88 0.12
C GLU A 105 -2.49 1.08 -0.89
N ASP A 106 -3.10 0.07 -1.51
CA ASP A 106 -2.48 -0.70 -2.57
C ASP A 106 -2.57 0.01 -3.94
N ALA A 107 -2.04 -0.62 -4.97
CA ALA A 107 -2.08 -0.11 -6.34
C ALA A 107 -3.52 0.04 -6.90
N ASN A 108 -4.51 -0.57 -6.27
CA ASN A 108 -5.92 -0.50 -6.64
C ASN A 108 -6.68 0.57 -5.84
N GLY A 109 -6.01 1.30 -4.95
CA GLY A 109 -6.64 2.24 -4.02
C GLY A 109 -7.46 1.52 -2.94
N LEU A 110 -7.17 0.25 -2.71
CA LEU A 110 -7.78 -0.54 -1.64
C LEU A 110 -6.87 -0.53 -0.42
N GLU A 111 -7.48 -0.66 0.73
CA GLU A 111 -6.76 -0.77 1.98
C GLU A 111 -5.93 -2.06 2.03
N ALA A 112 -4.67 -1.92 2.38
CA ALA A 112 -3.68 -2.97 2.49
C ALA A 112 -2.90 -2.81 3.79
N ILE A 113 -2.18 -3.85 4.21
CA ILE A 113 -1.41 -3.83 5.45
C ILE A 113 0.07 -3.94 5.11
N LYS A 114 0.88 -3.04 5.67
CA LYS A 114 2.33 -3.13 5.64
C LYS A 114 2.85 -3.55 7.00
N VAL A 115 3.56 -4.67 7.05
CA VAL A 115 4.26 -5.17 8.24
C VAL A 115 5.75 -5.03 8.02
N THR A 116 6.42 -4.24 8.85
CA THR A 116 7.86 -4.00 8.78
C THR A 116 8.57 -4.76 9.88
N PHE A 117 9.54 -5.59 9.51
CA PHE A 117 10.45 -6.30 10.41
C PHE A 117 11.86 -5.72 10.29
N ASP A 118 12.46 -5.35 11.41
CA ASP A 118 13.87 -4.96 11.45
C ASP A 118 14.76 -6.16 11.07
N SER A 119 15.66 -5.97 10.10
CA SER A 119 16.61 -7.01 9.70
C SER A 119 17.58 -7.41 10.82
N GLY A 120 17.87 -6.52 11.75
CA GLY A 120 18.71 -6.84 12.92
C GLY A 120 18.05 -7.87 13.85
N ILE A 121 16.72 -7.89 13.85
CA ILE A 121 15.93 -8.90 14.56
C ILE A 121 15.87 -10.21 13.77
N LEU A 122 15.74 -10.10 12.42
CA LEU A 122 15.56 -11.27 11.56
C LEU A 122 16.86 -12.03 11.29
N PHE A 123 17.98 -11.32 11.06
CA PHE A 123 19.21 -11.90 10.53
C PHE A 123 20.45 -11.45 11.31
N ALA A 124 21.48 -12.28 11.32
CA ALA A 124 22.80 -11.84 11.74
C ALA A 124 23.43 -10.90 10.67
N LEU A 125 24.48 -10.17 11.08
CA LEU A 125 25.19 -9.23 10.18
C LEU A 125 25.64 -9.93 8.90
N ASN A 126 25.34 -9.32 7.76
CA ASN A 126 25.65 -9.83 6.41
C ASN A 126 25.11 -11.26 6.12
N ARG A 127 24.10 -11.70 6.87
CA ARG A 127 23.46 -13.01 6.67
C ARG A 127 22.03 -12.83 6.19
N ALA A 128 21.50 -13.90 5.58
CA ALA A 128 20.12 -14.05 5.19
C ALA A 128 19.42 -15.24 5.92
N ASP A 129 20.15 -15.97 6.76
CA ASP A 129 19.58 -17.08 7.53
C ASP A 129 18.77 -16.53 8.72
N LEU A 130 17.51 -16.95 8.84
CA LEU A 130 16.63 -16.56 9.94
C LEU A 130 17.10 -17.19 11.26
N ASN A 131 17.20 -16.37 12.32
CA ASN A 131 17.46 -16.85 13.65
C ASN A 131 16.20 -17.45 14.32
N ALA A 132 16.33 -18.07 15.48
CA ALA A 132 15.23 -18.75 16.17
C ALA A 132 14.10 -17.79 16.59
N ALA A 133 14.44 -16.60 17.08
CA ALA A 133 13.44 -15.60 17.48
C ALA A 133 12.62 -15.11 16.28
N SER A 134 13.28 -14.91 15.15
CA SER A 134 12.62 -14.54 13.89
C SER A 134 11.63 -15.60 13.42
N LYS A 135 12.04 -16.86 13.47
CA LYS A 135 11.16 -17.98 13.11
C LYS A 135 9.91 -18.02 14.00
N THR A 136 10.04 -17.75 15.30
CA THR A 136 8.90 -17.66 16.21
C THR A 136 7.95 -16.54 15.81
N ASN A 137 8.46 -15.34 15.51
CA ASN A 137 7.63 -14.20 15.10
C ASN A 137 6.95 -14.43 13.74
N LEU A 138 7.68 -14.98 12.78
CA LEU A 138 7.13 -15.33 11.47
C LEU A 138 6.11 -16.48 11.54
N SER A 139 6.26 -17.44 12.48
CA SER A 139 5.23 -18.47 12.72
C SER A 139 3.95 -17.86 13.28
N LYS A 140 4.05 -16.89 14.20
CA LYS A 140 2.88 -16.16 14.72
C LYS A 140 2.19 -15.37 13.60
N PHE A 141 2.98 -14.69 12.77
CA PHE A 141 2.46 -14.00 11.58
C PHE A 141 1.73 -14.98 10.65
N ALA A 142 2.34 -16.10 10.29
CA ALA A 142 1.74 -17.10 9.41
C ALA A 142 0.42 -17.65 9.97
N ALA A 143 0.36 -17.91 11.28
CA ALA A 143 -0.84 -18.37 11.95
C ALA A 143 -1.99 -17.36 11.85
N GLN A 144 -1.70 -16.06 11.97
CA GLN A 144 -2.70 -15.00 11.82
C GLN A 144 -3.13 -14.80 10.36
N MET A 145 -2.31 -15.18 9.38
CA MET A 145 -2.66 -15.12 7.96
C MET A 145 -3.44 -16.34 7.46
N ALA A 146 -3.62 -17.35 8.29
CA ALA A 146 -4.33 -18.58 7.91
C ALA A 146 -5.83 -18.38 7.69
N ASP A 147 -6.46 -17.45 8.39
CA ASP A 147 -7.88 -17.10 8.29
C ASP A 147 -8.18 -16.02 7.23
N LEU A 148 -7.14 -15.51 6.55
CA LEU A 148 -7.27 -14.53 5.47
C LEU A 148 -6.61 -15.04 4.18
N PRO A 149 -7.05 -16.18 3.62
CA PRO A 149 -6.42 -16.79 2.46
C PRO A 149 -6.63 -16.00 1.15
N GLU A 150 -7.62 -15.11 1.10
CA GLU A 150 -7.94 -14.30 -0.08
C GLU A 150 -7.09 -13.03 -0.16
N THR A 151 -5.82 -13.09 0.26
CA THR A 151 -4.86 -12.01 0.12
C THR A 151 -3.59 -12.46 -0.59
N ASP A 152 -2.95 -11.50 -1.27
CA ASP A 152 -1.60 -11.63 -1.80
C ASP A 152 -0.60 -11.02 -0.82
N ILE A 153 0.59 -11.57 -0.77
CA ILE A 153 1.67 -11.18 0.13
C ILE A 153 2.90 -10.83 -0.69
N THR A 154 3.30 -9.56 -0.68
CA THR A 154 4.54 -9.13 -1.33
C THR A 154 5.60 -8.83 -0.29
N ILE A 155 6.78 -9.43 -0.45
CA ILE A 155 7.88 -9.36 0.52
C ILE A 155 9.04 -8.60 -0.11
N TYR A 156 9.36 -7.43 0.45
CA TYR A 156 10.48 -6.58 0.03
C TYR A 156 11.62 -6.66 1.03
N GLY A 157 12.81 -7.00 0.56
CA GLY A 157 14.03 -6.90 1.35
C GLY A 157 14.77 -5.59 1.07
N HIS A 158 15.25 -4.94 2.11
CA HIS A 158 16.02 -3.70 2.02
C HIS A 158 17.35 -3.80 2.74
N THR A 159 18.32 -3.01 2.28
CA THR A 159 19.64 -2.85 2.92
C THR A 159 19.89 -1.37 3.22
N ASP A 160 20.94 -1.08 3.96
CA ASP A 160 21.56 0.24 3.97
C ASP A 160 22.51 0.40 2.75
N ASN A 161 23.09 1.59 2.59
CA ASN A 161 23.99 1.90 1.49
C ASN A 161 25.44 1.40 1.69
N THR A 162 25.69 0.54 2.66
CA THR A 162 27.04 0.01 2.93
C THR A 162 27.38 -1.09 1.92
N GLY A 163 28.50 -0.95 1.23
CA GLY A 163 28.94 -1.89 0.21
C GLY A 163 28.50 -1.51 -1.21
N SER A 164 28.71 -2.44 -2.16
CA SER A 164 28.30 -2.20 -3.55
C SER A 164 26.83 -2.52 -3.77
N ASP A 165 26.22 -1.87 -4.76
CA ASP A 165 24.83 -2.09 -5.13
C ASP A 165 24.55 -3.56 -5.50
N ALA A 166 25.41 -4.19 -6.29
CA ALA A 166 25.27 -5.59 -6.68
C ALA A 166 25.25 -6.56 -5.46
N VAL A 167 26.01 -6.24 -4.40
CA VAL A 167 25.99 -7.02 -3.15
C VAL A 167 24.66 -6.79 -2.42
N ASN A 168 24.23 -5.55 -2.32
CA ASN A 168 23.01 -5.17 -1.62
C ASN A 168 21.75 -5.69 -2.34
N GLU A 169 21.72 -5.64 -3.67
CA GLU A 169 20.64 -6.21 -4.47
C GLU A 169 20.47 -7.71 -4.20
N ARG A 170 21.58 -8.45 -4.24
CA ARG A 170 21.55 -9.88 -3.93
C ARG A 170 21.16 -10.16 -2.49
N LEU A 171 21.73 -9.43 -1.51
CA LEU A 171 21.45 -9.65 -0.09
C LEU A 171 20.01 -9.34 0.27
N SER A 172 19.47 -8.24 -0.25
CA SER A 172 18.08 -7.84 -0.01
C SER A 172 17.10 -8.91 -0.54
N LYS A 173 17.34 -9.42 -1.76
CA LYS A 173 16.52 -10.49 -2.34
C LYS A 173 16.64 -11.80 -1.57
N GLN A 174 17.85 -12.18 -1.15
CA GLN A 174 18.06 -13.39 -0.34
C GLN A 174 17.32 -13.32 1.00
N ARG A 175 17.31 -12.17 1.67
CA ARG A 175 16.57 -11.95 2.91
C ARG A 175 15.06 -12.08 2.72
N ALA A 176 14.51 -11.43 1.71
CA ALA A 176 13.11 -11.54 1.37
C ALA A 176 12.74 -13.00 1.03
N GLN A 177 13.59 -13.70 0.28
CA GLN A 177 13.38 -15.12 -0.05
C GLN A 177 13.39 -16.02 1.19
N SER A 178 14.31 -15.79 2.14
CA SER A 178 14.36 -16.58 3.38
C SER A 178 13.10 -16.41 4.22
N VAL A 179 12.49 -15.21 4.22
CA VAL A 179 11.19 -14.98 4.86
C VAL A 179 10.10 -15.76 4.14
N ALA A 180 10.02 -15.66 2.80
CA ALA A 180 9.02 -16.37 2.00
C ALA A 180 9.12 -17.90 2.19
N ASP A 181 10.33 -18.46 2.11
CA ASP A 181 10.57 -19.89 2.28
C ASP A 181 10.10 -20.38 3.67
N TYR A 182 10.33 -19.56 4.69
CA TYR A 182 9.87 -19.89 6.03
C TYR A 182 8.35 -19.78 6.17
N LEU A 183 7.72 -18.74 5.64
CA LEU A 183 6.27 -18.59 5.63
C LEU A 183 5.60 -19.74 4.87
N LYS A 184 6.19 -20.17 3.75
CA LYS A 184 5.77 -21.37 3.01
C LYS A 184 5.83 -22.63 3.88
N SER A 185 6.89 -22.80 4.66
CA SER A 185 7.02 -23.93 5.59
C SER A 185 5.99 -23.88 6.72
N CYS A 186 5.44 -22.70 7.04
CA CYS A 186 4.35 -22.49 7.99
C CYS A 186 2.94 -22.62 7.36
N GLY A 187 2.85 -22.98 6.06
CA GLY A 187 1.58 -23.25 5.40
C GLY A 187 1.02 -22.11 4.52
N ILE A 188 1.74 -21.00 4.37
CA ILE A 188 1.35 -19.96 3.40
C ILE A 188 1.62 -20.48 1.98
N ALA A 189 0.61 -20.44 1.11
CA ALA A 189 0.75 -20.92 -0.26
C ALA A 189 1.75 -20.07 -1.05
N ASP A 190 2.66 -20.69 -1.78
CA ASP A 190 3.68 -20.05 -2.61
C ASP A 190 3.07 -19.11 -3.65
N SER A 191 1.93 -19.52 -4.22
CA SER A 191 1.18 -18.74 -5.21
C SER A 191 0.64 -17.40 -4.70
N ARG A 192 0.60 -17.21 -3.37
CA ARG A 192 0.20 -15.95 -2.72
C ARG A 192 1.38 -15.00 -2.51
N MET A 193 2.62 -15.47 -2.70
CA MET A 193 3.81 -14.73 -2.30
C MET A 193 4.60 -14.23 -3.51
N THR A 194 4.95 -12.96 -3.49
CA THR A 194 5.89 -12.31 -4.41
C THR A 194 7.10 -11.83 -3.63
N VAL A 195 8.30 -12.02 -4.16
CA VAL A 195 9.57 -11.73 -3.47
C VAL A 195 10.43 -10.78 -4.30
N GLU A 196 10.83 -9.66 -3.70
CA GLU A 196 11.62 -8.64 -4.35
C GLU A 196 12.78 -8.15 -3.46
N GLY A 197 13.94 -7.90 -4.09
CA GLY A 197 15.06 -7.21 -3.46
C GLY A 197 15.10 -5.76 -3.90
N MET A 198 15.09 -4.84 -2.95
CA MET A 198 15.06 -3.39 -3.21
C MET A 198 16.41 -2.72 -2.99
N SER A 199 17.47 -3.50 -2.66
CA SER A 199 18.78 -2.94 -2.33
C SER A 199 18.66 -1.82 -1.29
N TYR A 200 19.39 -0.72 -1.45
CA TYR A 200 19.29 0.50 -0.64
C TYR A 200 18.54 1.64 -1.34
N HIS A 201 17.81 1.35 -2.42
CA HIS A 201 17.19 2.38 -3.25
C HIS A 201 15.93 2.99 -2.65
N MET A 202 15.37 2.39 -1.60
CA MET A 202 14.15 2.85 -0.92
C MET A 202 14.44 3.11 0.57
N PRO A 203 15.27 4.12 0.91
CA PRO A 203 15.59 4.41 2.30
C PRO A 203 14.39 5.05 3.02
N VAL A 204 14.16 4.64 4.28
CA VAL A 204 13.17 5.24 5.19
C VAL A 204 13.80 6.21 6.18
N ALA A 205 15.14 6.19 6.28
CA ALA A 205 15.91 7.06 7.14
C ALA A 205 17.26 7.43 6.48
N SER A 206 17.97 8.40 7.05
CA SER A 206 19.27 8.81 6.53
C SER A 206 20.30 7.69 6.64
N ASN A 207 20.99 7.38 5.54
CA ASN A 207 22.12 6.44 5.54
C ASN A 207 23.42 7.01 6.16
N GLU A 208 23.43 8.28 6.52
CA GLU A 208 24.61 8.91 7.12
C GLU A 208 24.79 8.54 8.58
N THR A 209 23.70 8.25 9.31
CA THR A 209 23.74 7.85 10.71
C THR A 209 23.67 6.33 10.88
N ALA A 210 24.22 5.81 11.97
CA ALA A 210 24.15 4.37 12.27
C ALA A 210 22.71 3.91 12.53
N GLU A 211 21.93 4.76 13.21
CA GLU A 211 20.52 4.54 13.55
C GLU A 211 19.67 4.51 12.27
N GLY A 212 19.88 5.45 11.35
CA GLY A 212 19.16 5.49 10.08
C GLY A 212 19.50 4.29 9.20
N ARG A 213 20.77 3.88 9.14
CA ARG A 213 21.15 2.64 8.45
C ARG A 213 20.48 1.41 9.08
N ALA A 214 20.34 1.36 10.40
CA ALA A 214 19.63 0.27 11.06
C ALA A 214 18.16 0.20 10.62
N GLN A 215 17.48 1.33 10.53
CA GLN A 215 16.08 1.41 10.04
C GLN A 215 15.97 1.03 8.55
N ASN A 216 16.97 1.37 7.74
CA ASN A 216 16.99 1.00 6.32
C ASN A 216 17.17 -0.51 6.10
N ARG A 217 17.87 -1.21 7.01
CA ARG A 217 17.97 -2.67 7.00
C ARG A 217 16.69 -3.29 7.55
N ARG A 218 15.74 -3.59 6.69
CA ARG A 218 14.42 -4.12 7.05
C ARG A 218 13.86 -5.09 6.01
N VAL A 219 12.83 -5.81 6.39
CA VAL A 219 11.97 -6.53 5.46
C VAL A 219 10.55 -6.00 5.64
N GLU A 220 9.93 -5.62 4.55
CA GLU A 220 8.54 -5.19 4.50
C GLU A 220 7.69 -6.29 3.87
N VAL A 221 6.56 -6.58 4.50
CA VAL A 221 5.56 -7.54 4.02
C VAL A 221 4.27 -6.78 3.77
N TYR A 222 3.86 -6.69 2.52
CA TYR A 222 2.60 -6.07 2.11
C TYR A 222 1.55 -7.15 1.91
N ILE A 223 0.39 -6.94 2.50
CA ILE A 223 -0.77 -7.82 2.43
C ILE A 223 -1.88 -7.04 1.74
N SER A 224 -2.29 -7.48 0.56
CA SER A 224 -3.32 -6.83 -0.26
C SER A 224 -4.45 -7.80 -0.60
N ALA A 225 -5.63 -7.27 -0.88
CA ALA A 225 -6.75 -8.04 -1.35
C ALA A 225 -6.44 -8.66 -2.72
N ASN A 226 -6.62 -9.97 -2.87
CA ASN A 226 -6.53 -10.62 -4.17
C ASN A 226 -7.87 -10.57 -4.92
N GLU A 227 -7.90 -11.04 -6.17
CA GLU A 227 -9.11 -11.07 -6.99
C GLU A 227 -10.29 -11.78 -6.33
N ASN A 228 -10.06 -12.82 -5.51
CA ASN A 228 -11.13 -13.55 -4.86
C ASN A 228 -11.77 -12.71 -3.76
N MET A 229 -10.99 -12.02 -2.94
CA MET A 229 -11.51 -11.09 -1.94
C MET A 229 -12.32 -9.97 -2.60
N ILE A 230 -11.83 -9.40 -3.69
CA ILE A 230 -12.52 -8.34 -4.44
C ILE A 230 -13.87 -8.85 -4.96
N LYS A 231 -13.89 -10.00 -5.63
CA LYS A 231 -15.13 -10.63 -6.15
C LYS A 231 -16.14 -10.94 -5.04
N GLN A 232 -15.68 -11.44 -3.89
CA GLN A 232 -16.54 -11.69 -2.73
C GLN A 232 -17.14 -10.39 -2.17
N ALA A 233 -16.32 -9.35 -2.00
CA ALA A 233 -16.77 -8.05 -1.52
C ALA A 233 -17.77 -7.39 -2.48
N GLU A 234 -17.56 -7.49 -3.78
CA GLU A 234 -18.51 -7.01 -4.79
C GLU A 234 -19.84 -7.78 -4.78
N ALA A 235 -19.80 -9.09 -4.56
CA ALA A 235 -21.00 -9.91 -4.46
C ALA A 235 -21.79 -9.56 -3.18
N GLU A 236 -21.11 -9.37 -2.06
CA GLU A 236 -21.69 -8.94 -0.78
C GLU A 236 -22.33 -7.54 -0.91
N ALA A 237 -21.64 -6.61 -1.57
CA ALA A 237 -22.14 -5.26 -1.82
C ALA A 237 -23.41 -5.21 -2.69
N LYS A 238 -23.58 -6.16 -3.60
CA LYS A 238 -24.79 -6.28 -4.46
C LYS A 238 -25.97 -6.94 -3.76
N GLY A 239 -25.73 -7.68 -2.68
CA GLY A 239 -26.75 -8.36 -1.89
C GLY A 239 -27.33 -7.53 -0.73
N GLN A 240 -26.77 -6.34 -0.49
CA GLN A 240 -27.28 -5.34 0.46
C GLN A 240 -28.15 -4.32 -0.26
#